data_cdb2e2fb2a514d195cdee2af7b34332c
#
_entry.id   cdb2e2fb2a514d195cdee2af7b34332c
#
_cell.length_a   1.000
_cell.length_b   1.000
_cell.length_c   1.000
_cell.angle_alpha   90.00
_cell.angle_beta   90.00
_cell.angle_gamma   90.00
#
_symmetry.space_group_name_H-M   'P 1'
#
loop_
_entity.id
_entity.type
_entity.pdbx_description
1 polymer ?
#
loop_
_entity_poly.entity_id
_entity_poly.type
_entity_poly.pdbx_seq_one_letter_code
_entity_poly.pdbx_strand_id
1 'polypeptide(L)'
;MLGSRIHGKRLGIIGMGRIGQAIAKRAKVFGISIHYHNRNQLPSQIEEAYEATYWKNLGEMVKRMDIVSINCPLTEKTKGMISENILKLMMPNSYIINSSRSEIIDEKALVRMLQEKKIAGAGLDVFGAEKKLKTELLNLPNTILIPHMGSATVEGRIEMGEKVIVNIKTFIDGHNPQNRII
;
A
#
# COMPACT_ATOMS: atom_id res chain seq x y z
N MET A 1 -14.34 -21.30 10.05
CA MET A 1 -13.96 -20.30 9.02
C MET A 1 -12.80 -20.90 8.22
N LEU A 2 -12.87 -20.94 6.88
CA LEU A 2 -11.78 -21.40 6.02
C LEU A 2 -11.07 -20.19 5.44
N GLY A 3 -9.73 -20.15 5.52
CA GLY A 3 -8.89 -19.13 4.89
C GLY A 3 -8.39 -19.56 3.51
N SER A 4 -7.78 -18.62 2.79
CA SER A 4 -7.13 -18.89 1.50
C SER A 4 -5.63 -18.99 1.66
N ARG A 5 -5.00 -19.91 0.93
CA ARG A 5 -3.53 -20.03 0.89
C ARG A 5 -2.94 -18.79 0.24
N ILE A 6 -1.88 -18.22 0.83
CA ILE A 6 -1.16 -17.07 0.27
C ILE A 6 0.01 -17.47 -0.64
N HIS A 7 0.60 -18.67 -0.42
CA HIS A 7 1.65 -19.20 -1.28
C HIS A 7 1.15 -19.34 -2.74
N GLY A 8 1.98 -18.91 -3.69
CA GLY A 8 1.65 -18.91 -5.11
C GLY A 8 0.72 -17.77 -5.56
N LYS A 9 0.34 -16.85 -4.66
CA LYS A 9 -0.43 -15.64 -4.97
C LYS A 9 0.44 -14.57 -5.59
N ARG A 10 -0.20 -13.60 -6.27
CA ARG A 10 0.45 -12.45 -6.93
C ARG A 10 0.13 -11.19 -6.14
N LEU A 11 1.19 -10.50 -5.70
CA LEU A 11 1.10 -9.22 -5.00
C LEU A 11 1.50 -8.09 -5.94
N GLY A 12 0.59 -7.18 -6.21
CA GLY A 12 0.83 -5.93 -6.93
C GLY A 12 1.13 -4.80 -5.97
N ILE A 13 2.35 -4.29 -5.96
CA ILE A 13 2.78 -3.18 -5.11
C ILE A 13 2.71 -1.88 -5.91
N ILE A 14 1.85 -0.96 -5.49
CA ILE A 14 1.76 0.38 -6.07
C ILE A 14 2.66 1.29 -5.23
N GLY A 15 3.83 1.64 -5.77
CA GLY A 15 4.86 2.37 -5.02
C GLY A 15 5.91 1.45 -4.39
N MET A 16 6.85 0.94 -5.18
CA MET A 16 7.98 0.09 -4.77
C MET A 16 9.14 0.94 -4.21
N GLY A 17 8.83 1.86 -3.27
CA GLY A 17 9.79 2.64 -2.48
C GLY A 17 10.30 1.84 -1.27
N ARG A 18 10.83 2.52 -0.24
CA ARG A 18 11.37 1.84 0.96
C ARG A 18 10.37 0.90 1.62
N ILE A 19 9.11 1.32 1.77
CA ILE A 19 8.05 0.49 2.36
C ILE A 19 7.65 -0.64 1.42
N GLY A 20 7.43 -0.35 0.13
CA GLY A 20 7.09 -1.36 -0.88
C GLY A 20 8.14 -2.47 -0.97
N GLN A 21 9.43 -2.12 -0.96
CA GLN A 21 10.52 -3.09 -0.94
C GLN A 21 10.56 -3.91 0.35
N ALA A 22 10.28 -3.30 1.51
CA ALA A 22 10.19 -4.02 2.78
C ALA A 22 9.02 -5.02 2.80
N ILE A 23 7.90 -4.69 2.15
CA ILE A 23 6.77 -5.60 1.94
C ILE A 23 7.17 -6.71 0.98
N ALA A 24 7.77 -6.39 -0.16
CA ALA A 24 8.23 -7.36 -1.16
C ALA A 24 9.16 -8.41 -0.54
N LYS A 25 10.16 -7.96 0.24
CA LYS A 25 11.09 -8.83 0.96
C LYS A 25 10.38 -9.85 1.85
N ARG A 26 9.35 -9.42 2.57
CA ARG A 26 8.60 -10.29 3.48
C ARG A 26 7.64 -11.20 2.71
N ALA A 27 6.95 -10.67 1.71
CA ALA A 27 5.99 -11.43 0.90
C ALA A 27 6.67 -12.58 0.13
N LYS A 28 7.89 -12.35 -0.37
CA LYS A 28 8.70 -13.37 -1.07
C LYS A 28 8.94 -14.61 -0.20
N VAL A 29 9.18 -14.44 1.11
CA VAL A 29 9.38 -15.57 2.05
C VAL A 29 8.14 -16.46 2.15
N PHE A 30 6.94 -15.91 1.93
CA PHE A 30 5.68 -16.66 1.87
C PHE A 30 5.40 -17.29 0.50
N GLY A 31 6.33 -17.21 -0.45
CA GLY A 31 6.16 -17.74 -1.80
C GLY A 31 5.16 -16.95 -2.65
N ILE A 32 5.05 -15.65 -2.39
CA ILE A 32 4.21 -14.73 -3.16
C ILE A 32 5.02 -14.12 -4.29
N SER A 33 4.50 -14.14 -5.52
CA SER A 33 5.12 -13.48 -6.67
C SER A 33 4.95 -11.97 -6.59
N ILE A 34 6.05 -11.23 -6.79
CA ILE A 34 6.07 -9.77 -6.63
C ILE A 34 5.91 -9.09 -7.98
N HIS A 35 4.92 -8.23 -8.08
CA HIS A 35 4.66 -7.34 -9.20
C HIS A 35 4.60 -5.91 -8.68
N TYR A 36 5.00 -4.93 -9.49
CA TYR A 36 4.92 -3.56 -9.01
C TYR A 36 4.63 -2.56 -10.14
N HIS A 37 4.05 -1.44 -9.73
CA HIS A 37 3.84 -0.27 -10.57
C HIS A 37 4.47 0.95 -9.90
N ASN A 38 5.33 1.62 -10.63
CA ASN A 38 5.94 2.90 -10.29
C ASN A 38 5.84 3.85 -11.49
N ARG A 39 6.00 5.14 -11.24
CA ARG A 39 6.18 6.13 -12.30
C ARG A 39 7.35 5.80 -13.22
N ASN A 40 8.47 5.38 -12.62
CA ASN A 40 9.67 4.92 -13.32
C ASN A 40 10.00 3.49 -12.86
N GLN A 41 10.49 2.67 -13.80
CA GLN A 41 11.00 1.35 -13.49
C GLN A 41 12.21 1.46 -12.55
N LEU A 42 12.33 0.52 -11.62
CA LEU A 42 13.48 0.42 -10.72
C LEU A 42 14.70 -0.15 -11.46
N PRO A 43 15.91 0.10 -10.94
CA PRO A 43 17.11 -0.57 -11.43
C PRO A 43 16.98 -2.10 -11.41
N SER A 44 17.55 -2.78 -12.41
CA SER A 44 17.50 -4.25 -12.56
C SER A 44 17.96 -4.99 -11.31
N GLN A 45 19.00 -4.50 -10.64
CA GLN A 45 19.50 -5.06 -9.38
C GLN A 45 18.44 -5.17 -8.29
N ILE A 46 17.52 -4.19 -8.21
CA ILE A 46 16.42 -4.21 -7.24
C ILE A 46 15.33 -5.19 -7.71
N GLU A 47 15.02 -5.21 -9.01
CA GLU A 47 14.06 -6.17 -9.57
C GLU A 47 14.51 -7.61 -9.35
N GLU A 48 15.79 -7.90 -9.61
CA GLU A 48 16.39 -9.21 -9.39
C GLU A 48 16.38 -9.62 -7.91
N ALA A 49 16.75 -8.71 -6.99
CA ALA A 49 16.77 -9.00 -5.56
C ALA A 49 15.39 -9.43 -5.01
N TYR A 50 14.32 -8.89 -5.56
CA TYR A 50 12.95 -9.21 -5.17
C TYR A 50 12.23 -10.14 -6.14
N GLU A 51 12.87 -10.53 -7.27
CA GLU A 51 12.24 -11.25 -8.40
C GLU A 51 10.96 -10.53 -8.83
N ALA A 52 11.03 -9.18 -8.90
CA ALA A 52 9.89 -8.33 -9.08
C ALA A 52 9.65 -8.00 -10.56
N THR A 53 8.41 -8.09 -11.01
CA THR A 53 8.00 -7.73 -12.37
C THR A 53 7.43 -6.32 -12.41
N TYR A 54 8.01 -5.45 -13.24
CA TYR A 54 7.51 -4.08 -13.47
C TYR A 54 6.29 -4.08 -14.39
N TRP A 55 5.33 -3.23 -14.06
CA TRP A 55 4.17 -2.93 -14.90
C TRP A 55 4.07 -1.44 -15.17
N LYS A 56 4.27 -1.05 -16.44
CA LYS A 56 4.09 0.35 -16.87
C LYS A 56 2.63 0.80 -16.76
N ASN A 57 1.68 -0.11 -17.01
CA ASN A 57 0.24 0.17 -16.95
C ASN A 57 -0.35 -0.42 -15.67
N LEU A 58 -0.88 0.45 -14.82
CA LEU A 58 -1.51 0.08 -13.55
C LEU A 58 -2.70 -0.86 -13.74
N GLY A 59 -3.59 -0.55 -14.69
CA GLY A 59 -4.79 -1.36 -14.95
C GLY A 59 -4.45 -2.77 -15.41
N GLU A 60 -3.42 -2.92 -16.25
CA GLU A 60 -2.98 -4.24 -16.70
C GLU A 60 -2.35 -5.07 -15.57
N MET A 61 -1.71 -4.42 -14.61
CA MET A 61 -1.24 -5.09 -13.39
C MET A 61 -2.43 -5.54 -12.55
N VAL A 62 -3.32 -4.61 -12.18
CA VAL A 62 -4.42 -4.85 -11.23
C VAL A 62 -5.34 -5.99 -11.66
N LYS A 63 -5.61 -6.15 -12.95
CA LYS A 63 -6.39 -7.27 -13.53
C LYS A 63 -5.86 -8.65 -13.16
N ARG A 64 -4.60 -8.77 -12.79
CA ARG A 64 -3.90 -10.04 -12.62
C ARG A 64 -3.46 -10.31 -11.18
N MET A 65 -3.65 -9.34 -10.29
CA MET A 65 -3.18 -9.46 -8.90
C MET A 65 -4.23 -10.07 -7.99
N ASP A 66 -3.80 -10.98 -7.15
CA ASP A 66 -4.61 -11.53 -6.07
C ASP A 66 -4.68 -10.55 -4.88
N ILE A 67 -3.61 -9.78 -4.68
CA ILE A 67 -3.49 -8.77 -3.64
C ILE A 67 -2.90 -7.50 -4.26
N VAL A 68 -3.51 -6.35 -3.98
CA VAL A 68 -3.00 -5.03 -4.38
C VAL A 68 -2.65 -4.25 -3.12
N SER A 69 -1.41 -3.79 -2.99
CA SER A 69 -0.92 -3.01 -1.85
C SER A 69 -0.50 -1.60 -2.29
N ILE A 70 -1.07 -0.58 -1.64
CA ILE A 70 -0.81 0.83 -1.96
C ILE A 70 0.22 1.38 -0.98
N ASN A 71 1.39 1.81 -1.52
CA ASN A 71 2.53 2.30 -0.76
C ASN A 71 3.13 3.58 -1.37
N CYS A 72 2.48 4.18 -2.35
CA CYS A 72 2.90 5.44 -2.95
C CYS A 72 2.49 6.63 -2.07
N PRO A 73 3.22 7.77 -2.11
CA PRO A 73 2.82 8.98 -1.42
C PRO A 73 1.59 9.63 -2.08
N LEU A 74 0.83 10.40 -1.30
CA LEU A 74 -0.22 11.25 -1.83
C LEU A 74 0.40 12.45 -2.55
N THR A 75 0.04 12.63 -3.79
CA THR A 75 0.41 13.77 -4.66
C THR A 75 -0.77 14.09 -5.56
N GLU A 76 -0.75 15.20 -6.27
CA GLU A 76 -1.80 15.51 -7.26
C GLU A 76 -1.98 14.41 -8.32
N LYS A 77 -0.90 13.67 -8.64
CA LYS A 77 -0.93 12.57 -9.62
C LYS A 77 -1.44 11.25 -9.06
N THR A 78 -1.33 11.04 -7.75
CA THR A 78 -1.77 9.80 -7.09
C THR A 78 -3.10 9.93 -6.39
N LYS A 79 -3.61 11.15 -6.22
CA LYS A 79 -4.94 11.41 -5.70
C LYS A 79 -6.00 10.80 -6.62
N GLY A 80 -6.85 9.95 -6.08
CA GLY A 80 -7.88 9.24 -6.85
C GLY A 80 -7.34 8.28 -7.92
N MET A 81 -6.06 7.93 -7.88
CA MET A 81 -5.42 7.04 -8.86
C MET A 81 -6.10 5.67 -8.89
N ILE A 82 -6.54 5.17 -7.75
CA ILE A 82 -7.36 3.97 -7.64
C ILE A 82 -8.83 4.37 -7.77
N SER A 83 -9.18 4.78 -8.97
CA SER A 83 -10.52 5.19 -9.35
C SER A 83 -11.48 3.99 -9.45
N GLU A 84 -12.77 4.27 -9.59
CA GLU A 84 -13.78 3.24 -9.86
C GLU A 84 -13.41 2.36 -11.07
N ASN A 85 -12.85 2.96 -12.13
CA ASN A 85 -12.42 2.21 -13.31
C ASN A 85 -11.28 1.23 -13.01
N ILE A 86 -10.34 1.59 -12.16
CA ILE A 86 -9.25 0.69 -11.72
C ILE A 86 -9.79 -0.39 -10.79
N LEU A 87 -10.66 -0.04 -9.85
CA LEU A 87 -11.30 -1.02 -8.95
C LEU A 87 -12.10 -2.07 -9.72
N LYS A 88 -12.83 -1.68 -10.77
CA LYS A 88 -13.58 -2.60 -11.64
C LYS A 88 -12.72 -3.61 -12.40
N LEU A 89 -11.42 -3.36 -12.53
CA LEU A 89 -10.47 -4.28 -13.16
C LEU A 89 -9.99 -5.38 -12.19
N MET A 90 -10.19 -5.22 -10.90
CA MET A 90 -9.78 -6.21 -9.89
C MET A 90 -10.61 -7.50 -10.02
N MET A 91 -9.97 -8.61 -9.69
CA MET A 91 -10.66 -9.91 -9.69
C MET A 91 -11.60 -10.04 -8.47
N PRO A 92 -12.73 -10.77 -8.60
CA PRO A 92 -13.67 -10.96 -7.49
C PRO A 92 -13.07 -11.60 -6.23
N ASN A 93 -12.00 -12.37 -6.38
CA ASN A 93 -11.27 -13.01 -5.28
C ASN A 93 -10.04 -12.25 -4.81
N SER A 94 -9.83 -11.01 -5.28
CA SER A 94 -8.68 -10.19 -4.92
C SER A 94 -8.95 -9.30 -3.71
N TYR A 95 -7.86 -8.87 -3.08
CA TYR A 95 -7.85 -8.00 -1.91
C TYR A 95 -7.12 -6.71 -2.21
N ILE A 96 -7.57 -5.60 -1.62
CA ILE A 96 -6.86 -4.33 -1.66
C ILE A 96 -6.42 -3.91 -0.25
N ILE A 97 -5.18 -3.44 -0.13
CA ILE A 97 -4.59 -3.01 1.14
C ILE A 97 -4.10 -1.57 0.96
N ASN A 98 -4.54 -0.67 1.84
CA ASN A 98 -4.08 0.70 1.85
C ASN A 98 -3.49 1.08 3.22
N SER A 99 -2.18 1.18 3.27
CA SER A 99 -1.41 1.70 4.41
C SER A 99 -0.74 3.04 4.11
N SER A 100 -1.21 3.75 3.08
CA SER A 100 -0.62 5.02 2.64
C SER A 100 -1.54 6.21 2.97
N ARG A 101 -2.45 6.59 2.06
CA ARG A 101 -3.39 7.69 2.24
C ARG A 101 -4.75 7.33 1.65
N SER A 102 -5.82 7.71 2.34
CA SER A 102 -7.21 7.42 1.92
C SER A 102 -7.53 8.01 0.56
N GLU A 103 -7.07 9.23 0.30
CA GLU A 103 -7.37 10.00 -0.91
C GLU A 103 -6.80 9.40 -2.20
N ILE A 104 -5.95 8.39 -2.10
CA ILE A 104 -5.44 7.65 -3.28
C ILE A 104 -6.52 6.76 -3.88
N ILE A 105 -7.52 6.34 -3.08
CA ILE A 105 -8.63 5.49 -3.51
C ILE A 105 -9.91 6.32 -3.62
N ASP A 106 -10.73 6.04 -4.62
CA ASP A 106 -12.15 6.41 -4.60
C ASP A 106 -12.89 5.53 -3.58
N GLU A 107 -13.00 6.03 -2.34
CA GLU A 107 -13.61 5.27 -1.24
C GLU A 107 -15.08 4.96 -1.48
N LYS A 108 -15.84 5.83 -2.16
CA LYS A 108 -17.25 5.59 -2.50
C LYS A 108 -17.37 4.39 -3.45
N ALA A 109 -16.50 4.33 -4.43
CA ALA A 109 -16.44 3.21 -5.34
C ALA A 109 -15.97 1.93 -4.60
N LEU A 110 -14.97 2.03 -3.73
CA LEU A 110 -14.49 0.89 -2.94
C LEU A 110 -15.60 0.29 -2.09
N VAL A 111 -16.38 1.11 -1.37
CA VAL A 111 -17.52 0.66 -0.58
C VAL A 111 -18.53 -0.13 -1.43
N ARG A 112 -18.91 0.42 -2.59
CA ARG A 112 -19.83 -0.29 -3.52
C ARG A 112 -19.26 -1.63 -3.97
N MET A 113 -17.98 -1.67 -4.38
CA MET A 113 -17.32 -2.89 -4.83
C MET A 113 -17.28 -3.99 -3.74
N LEU A 114 -17.10 -3.58 -2.47
CA LEU A 114 -17.10 -4.48 -1.33
C LEU A 114 -18.52 -4.98 -0.99
N GLN A 115 -19.53 -4.10 -1.01
CA GLN A 115 -20.94 -4.44 -0.79
C GLN A 115 -21.45 -5.42 -1.85
N GLU A 116 -21.12 -5.18 -3.09
CA GLU A 116 -21.50 -6.01 -4.24
C GLU A 116 -20.63 -7.28 -4.39
N LYS A 117 -19.65 -7.49 -3.49
CA LYS A 117 -18.68 -8.59 -3.53
C LYS A 117 -17.94 -8.70 -4.87
N LYS A 118 -17.69 -7.55 -5.52
CA LYS A 118 -16.89 -7.46 -6.76
C LYS A 118 -15.39 -7.62 -6.49
N ILE A 119 -14.97 -7.42 -5.25
CA ILE A 119 -13.65 -7.77 -4.69
C ILE A 119 -13.87 -8.52 -3.38
N ALA A 120 -12.92 -9.37 -3.01
CA ALA A 120 -13.04 -10.23 -1.83
C ALA A 120 -13.01 -9.45 -0.52
N GLY A 121 -12.16 -8.42 -0.42
CA GLY A 121 -12.05 -7.64 0.80
C GLY A 121 -11.05 -6.50 0.72
N ALA A 122 -11.01 -5.69 1.78
CA ALA A 122 -10.07 -4.59 1.94
C ALA A 122 -9.45 -4.56 3.35
N GLY A 123 -8.15 -4.22 3.41
CA GLY A 123 -7.43 -3.87 4.64
C GLY A 123 -7.00 -2.40 4.60
N LEU A 124 -7.50 -1.58 5.50
CA LEU A 124 -7.29 -0.14 5.48
C LEU A 124 -6.70 0.34 6.81
N ASP A 125 -5.46 0.84 6.77
CA ASP A 125 -4.83 1.57 7.88
C ASP A 125 -5.14 3.07 7.82
N VAL A 126 -5.75 3.51 6.71
CA VAL A 126 -6.19 4.87 6.46
C VAL A 126 -7.53 4.85 5.74
N PHE A 127 -8.45 5.68 6.16
CA PHE A 127 -9.78 5.87 5.55
C PHE A 127 -10.26 7.29 5.79
N GLY A 128 -11.13 7.80 4.93
CA GLY A 128 -11.56 9.20 4.95
C GLY A 128 -12.34 9.58 6.21
N ALA A 129 -12.38 10.87 6.47
CA ALA A 129 -13.08 11.46 7.63
C ALA A 129 -14.61 11.52 7.44
N GLU A 130 -15.14 11.24 6.25
CA GLU A 130 -16.59 11.29 6.00
C GLU A 130 -17.31 10.24 6.85
N LYS A 131 -18.09 10.71 7.84
CA LYS A 131 -18.74 9.87 8.85
C LYS A 131 -19.59 8.75 8.25
N LYS A 132 -20.30 9.01 7.17
CA LYS A 132 -21.15 8.03 6.48
C LYS A 132 -20.32 6.88 5.89
N LEU A 133 -19.28 7.19 5.11
CA LEU A 133 -18.41 6.18 4.49
C LEU A 133 -17.68 5.36 5.55
N LYS A 134 -17.20 6.01 6.61
CA LYS A 134 -16.59 5.31 7.75
C LYS A 134 -17.56 4.31 8.39
N THR A 135 -18.81 4.70 8.60
CA THR A 135 -19.82 3.79 9.17
C THR A 135 -20.13 2.64 8.22
N GLU A 136 -20.22 2.90 6.91
CA GLU A 136 -20.43 1.85 5.90
C GLU A 136 -19.28 0.84 5.91
N LEU A 137 -18.02 1.31 5.89
CA LEU A 137 -16.83 0.44 5.94
C LEU A 137 -16.78 -0.41 7.22
N LEU A 138 -17.12 0.18 8.39
CA LEU A 138 -17.14 -0.53 9.68
C LEU A 138 -18.16 -1.67 9.72
N ASN A 139 -19.25 -1.56 8.98
CA ASN A 139 -20.32 -2.56 8.93
C ASN A 139 -20.09 -3.65 7.89
N LEU A 140 -19.06 -3.56 7.06
CA LEU A 140 -18.77 -4.57 6.04
C LEU A 140 -17.99 -5.74 6.63
N PRO A 141 -18.47 -6.98 6.45
CA PRO A 141 -17.81 -8.17 7.01
C PRO A 141 -16.49 -8.55 6.31
N ASN A 142 -16.22 -7.93 5.15
CA ASN A 142 -15.04 -8.18 4.33
C ASN A 142 -14.04 -7.00 4.37
N THR A 143 -14.06 -6.22 5.43
CA THR A 143 -13.10 -5.14 5.69
C THR A 143 -12.36 -5.35 7.01
N ILE A 144 -11.08 -4.95 7.02
CA ILE A 144 -10.28 -4.79 8.23
C ILE A 144 -9.85 -3.34 8.28
N LEU A 145 -10.28 -2.64 9.33
CA LEU A 145 -9.93 -1.23 9.56
C LEU A 145 -9.04 -1.13 10.78
N ILE A 146 -7.90 -0.44 10.64
CA ILE A 146 -6.99 -0.16 11.75
C ILE A 146 -6.71 1.35 11.83
N PRO A 147 -6.47 1.91 13.02
CA PRO A 147 -6.45 3.36 13.23
C PRO A 147 -5.07 3.98 12.99
N HIS A 148 -4.57 3.89 11.74
CA HIS A 148 -3.29 4.45 11.29
C HIS A 148 -2.11 4.03 12.20
N MET A 149 -1.97 2.73 12.40
CA MET A 149 -1.04 2.16 13.36
C MET A 149 0.13 1.38 12.74
N GLY A 150 0.36 1.47 11.43
CA GLY A 150 1.43 0.74 10.74
C GLY A 150 2.84 0.99 11.29
N SER A 151 3.07 2.14 11.96
CA SER A 151 4.33 2.46 12.64
C SER A 151 4.16 2.70 14.15
N ALA A 152 3.02 2.36 14.73
CA ALA A 152 2.69 2.68 16.12
C ALA A 152 3.18 1.59 17.10
N THR A 153 4.49 1.31 17.09
CA THR A 153 5.16 0.53 18.13
C THR A 153 5.97 1.44 19.03
N VAL A 154 6.26 1.00 20.26
CA VAL A 154 7.09 1.76 21.21
C VAL A 154 8.48 2.01 20.58
N GLU A 155 9.09 0.97 20.03
CA GLU A 155 10.41 1.03 19.39
C GLU A 155 10.40 1.98 18.19
N GLY A 156 9.39 1.88 17.32
CA GLY A 156 9.25 2.75 16.15
C GLY A 156 9.08 4.22 16.53
N ARG A 157 8.39 4.53 17.63
CA ARG A 157 8.25 5.91 18.14
C ARG A 157 9.55 6.43 18.72
N ILE A 158 10.28 5.61 19.47
CA ILE A 158 11.61 5.95 20.01
C ILE A 158 12.57 6.22 18.84
N GLU A 159 12.70 5.30 17.89
CA GLU A 159 13.57 5.45 16.72
C GLU A 159 13.26 6.71 15.89
N MET A 160 11.98 7.06 15.73
CA MET A 160 11.60 8.31 15.06
C MET A 160 12.10 9.54 15.82
N GLY A 161 11.94 9.56 17.15
CA GLY A 161 12.43 10.63 18.02
C GLY A 161 13.94 10.77 17.95
N GLU A 162 14.67 9.66 18.05
CA GLU A 162 16.13 9.63 17.95
C GLU A 162 16.62 10.18 16.60
N LYS A 163 15.99 9.79 15.49
CA LYS A 163 16.33 10.31 14.16
C LYS A 163 16.12 11.82 14.05
N VAL A 164 15.06 12.35 14.65
CA VAL A 164 14.81 13.79 14.70
C VAL A 164 15.94 14.50 15.45
N ILE A 165 16.31 14.01 16.64
CA ILE A 165 17.39 14.58 17.45
C ILE A 165 18.73 14.54 16.70
N VAL A 166 19.07 13.40 16.08
CA VAL A 166 20.29 13.24 15.28
C VAL A 166 20.32 14.24 14.13
N ASN A 167 19.21 14.36 13.38
CA ASN A 167 19.16 15.31 12.26
C ASN A 167 19.28 16.77 12.72
N ILE A 168 18.67 17.16 13.84
CA ILE A 168 18.78 18.50 14.41
C ILE A 168 20.24 18.78 14.81
N LYS A 169 20.88 17.85 15.55
CA LYS A 169 22.29 17.98 15.93
C LYS A 169 23.18 18.13 14.70
N THR A 170 23.04 17.23 13.72
CA THR A 170 23.82 17.27 12.47
C THR A 170 23.69 18.62 11.76
N PHE A 171 22.48 19.20 11.75
CA PHE A 171 22.23 20.51 11.16
C PHE A 171 22.90 21.66 11.96
N ILE A 172 22.80 21.63 13.30
CA ILE A 172 23.40 22.63 14.18
C ILE A 172 24.93 22.59 14.05
N ASP A 173 25.52 21.40 13.89
CA ASP A 173 26.95 21.20 13.70
C ASP A 173 27.45 21.59 12.28
N GLY A 174 26.57 22.17 11.44
CA GLY A 174 26.91 22.65 10.10
C GLY A 174 26.95 21.55 9.03
N HIS A 175 26.45 20.34 9.33
CA HIS A 175 26.45 19.23 8.39
C HIS A 175 25.06 19.00 7.79
N ASN A 176 24.99 18.33 6.64
CA ASN A 176 23.72 17.95 6.01
C ASN A 176 23.08 16.76 6.74
N PRO A 177 21.83 16.87 7.20
CA PRO A 177 21.10 15.75 7.82
C PRO A 177 20.95 14.57 6.85
N GLN A 178 21.18 13.35 7.34
CA GLN A 178 21.14 12.13 6.52
C GLN A 178 19.74 11.80 5.97
N ASN A 179 18.69 12.23 6.66
CA ASN A 179 17.30 11.95 6.30
C ASN A 179 16.59 13.13 5.62
N ARG A 180 17.34 13.98 4.95
CA ARG A 180 16.80 15.12 4.20
C ARG A 180 15.89 14.65 3.05
N ILE A 181 14.74 15.33 2.87
CA ILE A 181 13.72 14.97 1.87
C ILE A 181 13.82 15.85 0.60
N ILE A 182 14.71 16.85 0.62
CA ILE A 182 14.87 17.83 -0.47
C ILE A 182 16.12 17.50 -1.26
#